data_f835932f7f5fe1bab7d971ba2932ad14
#
_entry.id   f835932f7f5fe1bab7d971ba2932ad14
#
_cell.length_a   1.000
_cell.length_b   1.000
_cell.length_c   1.000
_cell.angle_alpha   90.00
_cell.angle_beta   90.00
_cell.angle_gamma   90.00
#
_symmetry.space_group_name_H-M   'P 1'
#
loop_
_entity.id
_entity.type
_entity.pdbx_description
1 polymer ?
#
loop_
_entity_poly.entity_id
_entity_poly.type
_entity_poly.pdbx_seq_one_letter_code
_entity_poly.pdbx_strand_id
1 'polypeptide(L)'
;MFDSLSIRLKIVLLSGLCLLGVVALIVGMNLYQSQQNNQLVNTSSTRMLTAGVEELLQAKAADQAVRVQKTFGESNLVITALADQVRDLRDMASKRGLEAAALREELNHSLKTAFERNPKVLGIWLAYEPNALDGKDSEFLNDAARASNERGRFATYWSRSGGQQLNTVMVEDDLTKTTLNLSGTPYNVWYTCPRDSRRTCLLDPYADTIGEDKKQVLMTTISQPLLVDGKVIGVIGVDIALDSLQAAAGESQRFLFNGAGHMMIVAGSGLLAAVGADASQVGKNINETLGAQGKDILCLLYTSDAADEEDSVD
;
A
#
# COMPACT_ATOMS: atom_id res chain seq x y z
N MET A 1 -43.44 67.67 36.34
CA MET A 1 -42.08 67.73 36.86
C MET A 1 -41.11 68.54 35.97
N PHE A 2 -41.36 68.70 34.66
CA PHE A 2 -40.49 69.45 33.75
C PHE A 2 -40.83 70.96 33.71
N ASP A 3 -41.99 71.39 34.17
CA ASP A 3 -42.38 72.78 34.08
C ASP A 3 -41.77 73.73 35.12
N SER A 4 -41.21 73.21 36.18
CA SER A 4 -40.60 74.01 37.29
C SER A 4 -39.10 74.28 37.12
N LEU A 5 -38.48 73.76 36.04
CA LEU A 5 -37.04 73.91 35.78
C LEU A 5 -36.73 75.22 35.00
N SER A 6 -35.65 75.90 35.35
CA SER A 6 -35.20 77.09 34.63
C SER A 6 -34.91 76.77 33.16
N ILE A 7 -35.18 77.74 32.23
CA ILE A 7 -34.90 77.55 30.78
C ILE A 7 -33.46 77.10 30.49
N ARG A 8 -32.48 77.61 31.24
CA ARG A 8 -31.07 77.17 31.10
C ARG A 8 -30.86 75.72 31.43
N LEU A 9 -31.52 75.21 32.47
CA LEU A 9 -31.41 73.77 32.85
C LEU A 9 -32.10 72.88 31.87
N LYS A 10 -33.24 73.30 31.25
CA LYS A 10 -33.94 72.53 30.17
C LYS A 10 -33.04 72.40 28.94
N ILE A 11 -32.35 73.47 28.53
CA ILE A 11 -31.44 73.44 27.38
C ILE A 11 -30.22 72.54 27.66
N VAL A 12 -29.63 72.61 28.84
CA VAL A 12 -28.47 71.76 29.22
C VAL A 12 -28.88 70.28 29.30
N LEU A 13 -30.04 69.98 29.85
CA LEU A 13 -30.56 68.62 29.90
C LEU A 13 -30.87 68.04 28.49
N LEU A 14 -31.49 68.86 27.63
CA LEU A 14 -31.83 68.43 26.27
C LEU A 14 -30.59 68.19 25.42
N SER A 15 -29.61 69.12 25.48
CA SER A 15 -28.32 68.98 24.76
C SER A 15 -27.50 67.81 25.30
N GLY A 16 -27.47 67.57 26.61
CA GLY A 16 -26.83 66.44 27.24
C GLY A 16 -27.44 65.10 26.83
N LEU A 17 -28.77 65.04 26.76
CA LEU A 17 -29.51 63.85 26.33
C LEU A 17 -29.26 63.52 24.83
N CYS A 18 -29.22 64.56 23.98
CA CYS A 18 -28.89 64.41 22.56
C CYS A 18 -27.43 63.93 22.40
N LEU A 19 -26.50 64.48 23.18
CA LEU A 19 -25.08 64.05 23.12
C LEU A 19 -24.94 62.61 23.57
N LEU A 20 -25.58 62.19 24.65
CA LEU A 20 -25.61 60.83 25.12
C LEU A 20 -26.19 59.87 24.07
N GLY A 21 -27.29 60.29 23.41
CA GLY A 21 -27.90 59.50 22.30
C GLY A 21 -26.94 59.27 21.13
N VAL A 22 -26.22 60.32 20.71
CA VAL A 22 -25.24 60.22 19.63
C VAL A 22 -24.06 59.34 20.05
N VAL A 23 -23.53 59.49 21.27
CA VAL A 23 -22.47 58.62 21.77
C VAL A 23 -22.91 57.15 21.85
N ALA A 24 -24.11 56.90 22.36
CA ALA A 24 -24.67 55.54 22.43
C ALA A 24 -24.83 54.92 21.05
N LEU A 25 -25.29 55.70 20.05
CA LEU A 25 -25.38 55.24 18.65
C LEU A 25 -24.00 54.91 18.06
N ILE A 26 -23.02 55.77 18.25
CA ILE A 26 -21.65 55.54 17.75
C ILE A 26 -21.03 54.30 18.41
N VAL A 27 -21.17 54.16 19.73
CA VAL A 27 -20.68 52.98 20.46
C VAL A 27 -21.39 51.71 20.00
N GLY A 28 -22.72 51.75 19.87
CA GLY A 28 -23.50 50.62 19.38
C GLY A 28 -23.13 50.19 17.96
N MET A 29 -22.91 51.16 17.08
CA MET A 29 -22.50 50.88 15.69
C MET A 29 -21.06 50.35 15.63
N ASN A 30 -20.15 50.85 16.44
CA ASN A 30 -18.78 50.30 16.53
C ASN A 30 -18.77 48.89 17.09
N LEU A 31 -19.56 48.58 18.11
CA LEU A 31 -19.66 47.20 18.65
C LEU A 31 -20.26 46.23 17.61
N TYR A 32 -21.28 46.67 16.90
CA TYR A 32 -21.90 45.87 15.82
C TYR A 32 -20.89 45.59 14.68
N GLN A 33 -20.19 46.62 14.20
CA GLN A 33 -19.11 46.46 13.19
C GLN A 33 -18.00 45.58 13.67
N SER A 34 -17.57 45.75 14.92
CA SER A 34 -16.52 44.92 15.51
C SER A 34 -16.90 43.44 15.57
N GLN A 35 -18.13 43.14 15.92
CA GLN A 35 -18.63 41.76 15.90
C GLN A 35 -18.68 41.14 14.47
N GLN A 36 -19.16 41.89 13.48
CA GLN A 36 -19.16 41.47 12.09
C GLN A 36 -17.73 41.23 11.55
N ASN A 37 -16.85 42.17 11.82
CA ASN A 37 -15.44 42.03 11.41
C ASN A 37 -14.76 40.81 12.06
N ASN A 38 -15.00 40.58 13.35
CA ASN A 38 -14.46 39.39 14.03
C ASN A 38 -15.00 38.08 13.44
N GLN A 39 -16.28 38.03 13.08
CA GLN A 39 -16.85 36.85 12.42
C GLN A 39 -16.24 36.63 11.03
N LEU A 40 -16.10 37.69 10.22
CA LEU A 40 -15.47 37.61 8.90
C LEU A 40 -14.00 37.17 8.97
N VAL A 41 -13.23 37.76 9.90
CA VAL A 41 -11.81 37.40 10.12
C VAL A 41 -11.70 35.94 10.57
N ASN A 42 -12.50 35.52 11.55
CA ASN A 42 -12.49 34.13 12.02
C ASN A 42 -12.86 33.15 10.91
N THR A 43 -13.92 33.43 10.15
CA THR A 43 -14.35 32.56 9.05
C THR A 43 -13.29 32.49 7.94
N SER A 44 -12.74 33.65 7.56
CA SER A 44 -11.70 33.70 6.53
C SER A 44 -10.39 33.01 6.99
N SER A 45 -9.96 33.25 8.23
CA SER A 45 -8.79 32.61 8.80
C SER A 45 -8.97 31.10 8.92
N THR A 46 -10.14 30.65 9.38
CA THR A 46 -10.44 29.22 9.45
C THR A 46 -10.42 28.57 8.06
N ARG A 47 -11.03 29.19 7.04
CA ARG A 47 -10.99 28.69 5.67
C ARG A 47 -9.56 28.58 5.12
N MET A 48 -8.75 29.63 5.32
CA MET A 48 -7.35 29.63 4.86
C MET A 48 -6.54 28.53 5.56
N LEU A 49 -6.72 28.37 6.87
CA LEU A 49 -6.05 27.33 7.65
C LEU A 49 -6.49 25.93 7.20
N THR A 50 -7.79 25.71 7.01
CA THR A 50 -8.31 24.42 6.54
C THR A 50 -7.79 24.09 5.15
N ALA A 51 -7.85 25.03 4.20
CA ALA A 51 -7.31 24.82 2.86
C ALA A 51 -5.79 24.53 2.86
N GLY A 52 -5.03 25.27 3.67
CA GLY A 52 -3.58 25.00 3.79
C GLY A 52 -3.27 23.64 4.42
N VAL A 53 -4.09 23.19 5.38
CA VAL A 53 -3.95 21.84 5.97
C VAL A 53 -4.31 20.76 4.94
N GLU A 54 -5.40 20.93 4.19
CA GLU A 54 -5.80 20.01 3.14
C GLU A 54 -4.72 19.86 2.05
N GLU A 55 -4.18 20.98 1.57
CA GLU A 55 -3.08 20.96 0.59
C GLU A 55 -1.83 20.25 1.14
N LEU A 56 -1.46 20.51 2.39
CA LEU A 56 -0.35 19.81 3.04
C LEU A 56 -0.59 18.31 3.16
N LEU A 57 -1.81 17.88 3.53
CA LEU A 57 -2.16 16.47 3.64
C LEU A 57 -2.13 15.78 2.28
N GLN A 58 -2.69 16.41 1.23
CA GLN A 58 -2.65 15.91 -0.13
C GLN A 58 -1.21 15.77 -0.63
N ALA A 59 -0.36 16.78 -0.41
CA ALA A 59 1.05 16.71 -0.80
C ALA A 59 1.81 15.59 -0.09
N LYS A 60 1.52 15.36 1.20
CA LYS A 60 2.13 14.27 1.98
C LYS A 60 1.62 12.89 1.54
N ALA A 61 0.33 12.77 1.25
CA ALA A 61 -0.23 11.54 0.72
C ALA A 61 0.36 11.21 -0.67
N ALA A 62 0.48 12.20 -1.56
CA ALA A 62 1.11 12.04 -2.86
C ALA A 62 2.59 11.64 -2.76
N ASP A 63 3.38 12.23 -1.86
CA ASP A 63 4.76 11.83 -1.63
C ASP A 63 4.86 10.36 -1.18
N GLN A 64 3.96 9.92 -0.30
CA GLN A 64 3.91 8.51 0.12
C GLN A 64 3.47 7.58 -1.01
N ALA A 65 2.48 7.96 -1.80
CA ALA A 65 2.06 7.18 -2.96
C ALA A 65 3.22 6.97 -3.94
N VAL A 66 4.01 8.00 -4.25
CA VAL A 66 5.20 7.90 -5.08
C VAL A 66 6.25 6.95 -4.48
N ARG A 67 6.47 6.98 -3.16
CA ARG A 67 7.41 6.05 -2.49
C ARG A 67 6.94 4.61 -2.58
N VAL A 68 5.65 4.36 -2.36
CA VAL A 68 5.04 3.03 -2.50
C VAL A 68 5.14 2.55 -3.94
N GLN A 69 4.74 3.39 -4.92
CA GLN A 69 4.86 3.07 -6.35
C GLN A 69 6.30 2.76 -6.75
N LYS A 70 7.27 3.51 -6.23
CA LYS A 70 8.69 3.25 -6.48
C LYS A 70 9.12 1.88 -5.95
N THR A 71 8.73 1.53 -4.71
CA THR A 71 9.06 0.24 -4.11
C THR A 71 8.49 -0.93 -4.93
N PHE A 72 7.23 -0.82 -5.34
CA PHE A 72 6.60 -1.85 -6.17
C PHE A 72 7.14 -1.86 -7.59
N GLY A 73 7.41 -0.69 -8.17
CA GLY A 73 8.02 -0.57 -9.51
C GLY A 73 9.42 -1.19 -9.57
N GLU A 74 10.28 -0.91 -8.58
CA GLU A 74 11.61 -1.54 -8.47
C GLU A 74 11.49 -3.07 -8.37
N SER A 75 10.56 -3.57 -7.54
CA SER A 75 10.33 -5.00 -7.39
C SER A 75 9.77 -5.65 -8.66
N ASN A 76 8.87 -4.97 -9.36
CA ASN A 76 8.33 -5.45 -10.64
C ASN A 76 9.42 -5.51 -11.72
N LEU A 77 10.33 -4.54 -11.78
CA LEU A 77 11.47 -4.57 -12.71
C LEU A 77 12.38 -5.77 -12.44
N VAL A 78 12.63 -6.10 -11.17
CA VAL A 78 13.45 -7.27 -10.78
C VAL A 78 12.84 -8.55 -11.32
N ILE A 79 11.55 -8.80 -11.08
CA ILE A 79 10.92 -10.05 -11.56
C ILE A 79 10.75 -10.07 -13.07
N THR A 80 10.55 -8.92 -13.74
CA THR A 80 10.46 -8.85 -15.20
C THR A 80 11.80 -9.23 -15.84
N ALA A 81 12.90 -8.65 -15.36
CA ALA A 81 14.23 -8.99 -15.85
C ALA A 81 14.59 -10.46 -15.58
N LEU A 82 14.22 -10.96 -14.41
CA LEU A 82 14.47 -12.35 -14.05
C LEU A 82 13.58 -13.31 -14.87
N ALA A 83 12.33 -12.95 -15.15
CA ALA A 83 11.44 -13.73 -16.03
C ALA A 83 12.00 -13.87 -17.44
N ASP A 84 12.56 -12.80 -17.99
CA ASP A 84 13.24 -12.85 -19.29
C ASP A 84 14.46 -13.75 -19.23
N GLN A 85 15.29 -13.61 -18.21
CA GLN A 85 16.47 -14.44 -18.02
C GLN A 85 16.15 -15.93 -17.91
N VAL A 86 15.14 -16.30 -17.11
CA VAL A 86 14.77 -17.72 -16.93
C VAL A 86 14.15 -18.32 -18.19
N ARG A 87 13.42 -17.52 -18.99
CA ARG A 87 12.93 -17.95 -20.31
C ARG A 87 14.05 -18.18 -21.30
N ASP A 88 15.03 -17.27 -21.35
CA ASP A 88 16.19 -17.38 -22.21
C ASP A 88 17.06 -18.59 -21.85
N LEU A 89 17.29 -18.84 -20.56
CA LEU A 89 18.00 -20.02 -20.06
C LEU A 89 17.30 -21.33 -20.51
N ARG A 90 15.98 -21.39 -20.33
CA ARG A 90 15.17 -22.55 -20.76
C ARG A 90 15.28 -22.78 -22.27
N ASP A 91 15.11 -21.73 -23.07
CA ASP A 91 15.20 -21.81 -24.52
C ASP A 91 16.60 -22.21 -25.00
N MET A 92 17.64 -21.64 -24.39
CA MET A 92 19.02 -22.00 -24.67
C MET A 92 19.34 -23.45 -24.29
N ALA A 93 18.84 -23.91 -23.14
CA ALA A 93 19.00 -25.31 -22.69
C ALA A 93 18.37 -26.28 -23.70
N SER A 94 17.15 -25.99 -24.15
CA SER A 94 16.46 -26.80 -25.18
C SER A 94 17.27 -26.84 -26.50
N LYS A 95 17.76 -25.69 -26.98
CA LYS A 95 18.50 -25.61 -28.25
C LYS A 95 19.88 -26.27 -28.21
N ARG A 96 20.55 -26.25 -27.04
CA ARG A 96 21.89 -26.79 -26.87
C ARG A 96 21.95 -28.21 -26.29
N GLY A 97 20.80 -28.78 -25.96
CA GLY A 97 20.75 -30.11 -25.33
C GLY A 97 21.34 -30.13 -23.93
N LEU A 98 21.13 -29.06 -23.14
CA LEU A 98 21.60 -29.03 -21.76
C LEU A 98 20.83 -30.08 -20.94
N GLU A 99 21.56 -30.81 -20.08
CA GLU A 99 20.97 -31.77 -19.17
C GLU A 99 19.98 -31.09 -18.22
N ALA A 100 18.82 -31.74 -17.98
CA ALA A 100 17.74 -31.19 -17.17
C ALA A 100 18.20 -30.83 -15.74
N ALA A 101 19.06 -31.65 -15.13
CA ALA A 101 19.64 -31.37 -13.82
C ALA A 101 20.43 -30.06 -13.80
N ALA A 102 21.28 -29.86 -14.82
CA ALA A 102 22.11 -28.65 -14.94
C ALA A 102 21.21 -27.40 -15.19
N LEU A 103 20.13 -27.52 -15.97
CA LEU A 103 19.19 -26.42 -16.16
C LEU A 103 18.51 -26.00 -14.85
N ARG A 104 18.06 -26.97 -14.05
CA ARG A 104 17.42 -26.71 -12.75
C ARG A 104 18.37 -26.05 -11.76
N GLU A 105 19.63 -26.50 -11.69
CA GLU A 105 20.68 -25.89 -10.87
C GLU A 105 20.97 -24.46 -11.30
N GLU A 106 21.10 -24.20 -12.61
CA GLU A 106 21.37 -22.86 -13.14
C GLU A 106 20.20 -21.88 -12.90
N LEU A 107 18.97 -22.34 -13.06
CA LEU A 107 17.77 -21.54 -12.73
C LEU A 107 17.76 -21.18 -11.23
N ASN A 108 17.97 -22.14 -10.35
CA ASN A 108 18.02 -21.87 -8.91
C ASN A 108 19.15 -20.92 -8.53
N HIS A 109 20.32 -21.05 -9.17
CA HIS A 109 21.45 -20.14 -9.01
C HIS A 109 21.12 -18.71 -9.51
N SER A 110 20.42 -18.59 -10.63
CA SER A 110 19.97 -17.29 -11.17
C SER A 110 19.02 -16.58 -10.20
N LEU A 111 18.06 -17.31 -9.60
CA LEU A 111 17.17 -16.76 -8.59
C LEU A 111 17.94 -16.33 -7.33
N LYS A 112 18.88 -17.16 -6.86
CA LYS A 112 19.76 -16.82 -5.74
C LYS A 112 20.48 -15.51 -5.99
N THR A 113 21.13 -15.39 -7.15
CA THR A 113 21.89 -14.19 -7.53
C THR A 113 21.00 -12.95 -7.59
N ALA A 114 19.82 -13.05 -8.18
CA ALA A 114 18.86 -11.96 -8.20
C ALA A 114 18.41 -11.58 -6.78
N PHE A 115 18.14 -12.56 -5.92
CA PHE A 115 17.76 -12.36 -4.54
C PHE A 115 18.85 -11.66 -3.72
N GLU A 116 20.11 -12.10 -3.84
CA GLU A 116 21.25 -11.50 -3.15
C GLU A 116 21.47 -10.03 -3.54
N ARG A 117 21.27 -9.70 -4.82
CA ARG A 117 21.41 -8.33 -5.35
C ARG A 117 20.29 -7.40 -4.94
N ASN A 118 19.16 -7.94 -4.43
CA ASN A 118 17.99 -7.16 -4.04
C ASN A 118 17.67 -7.33 -2.54
N PRO A 119 18.48 -6.71 -1.64
CA PRO A 119 18.34 -6.92 -0.20
C PRO A 119 17.05 -6.39 0.42
N LYS A 120 16.29 -5.57 -0.30
CA LYS A 120 15.02 -5.00 0.17
C LYS A 120 13.83 -5.95 0.00
N VAL A 121 13.92 -6.95 -0.88
CA VAL A 121 12.85 -7.93 -1.06
C VAL A 121 12.91 -8.99 0.03
N LEU A 122 11.75 -9.44 0.49
CA LEU A 122 11.62 -10.49 1.49
C LEU A 122 11.93 -11.85 0.88
N GLY A 123 11.46 -12.09 -0.33
CA GLY A 123 11.69 -13.32 -1.07
C GLY A 123 11.56 -13.17 -2.58
N ILE A 124 12.12 -14.12 -3.30
CA ILE A 124 11.93 -14.32 -4.76
C ILE A 124 11.67 -15.81 -4.98
N TRP A 125 10.65 -16.10 -5.76
CA TRP A 125 10.25 -17.48 -6.03
C TRP A 125 9.89 -17.70 -7.50
N LEU A 126 9.95 -18.96 -7.90
CA LEU A 126 9.60 -19.43 -9.23
C LEU A 126 8.99 -20.82 -9.15
N ALA A 127 7.82 -21.01 -9.74
CA ALA A 127 7.20 -22.31 -9.91
C ALA A 127 6.79 -22.51 -11.37
N TYR A 128 7.28 -23.59 -11.99
CA TYR A 128 6.84 -23.98 -13.32
C TYR A 128 5.51 -24.76 -13.24
N GLU A 129 4.71 -24.75 -14.28
CA GLU A 129 3.59 -25.68 -14.45
C GLU A 129 4.10 -27.11 -14.58
N PRO A 130 3.29 -28.14 -14.25
CA PRO A 130 3.72 -29.52 -14.32
C PRO A 130 4.31 -29.88 -15.67
N ASN A 131 5.51 -30.45 -15.66
CA ASN A 131 6.31 -30.83 -16.85
C ASN A 131 6.62 -29.67 -17.83
N ALA A 132 6.39 -28.41 -17.46
CA ALA A 132 6.53 -27.28 -18.38
C ALA A 132 7.96 -26.76 -18.50
N LEU A 133 8.84 -27.05 -17.56
CA LEU A 133 10.25 -26.64 -17.62
C LEU A 133 11.02 -27.44 -18.69
N ASP A 134 11.09 -28.77 -18.53
CA ASP A 134 11.94 -29.67 -19.28
C ASP A 134 11.25 -31.01 -19.67
N GLY A 135 9.99 -31.22 -19.25
CA GLY A 135 9.24 -32.43 -19.48
C GLY A 135 9.64 -33.62 -18.61
N LYS A 136 10.48 -33.41 -17.57
CA LYS A 136 11.15 -34.47 -16.81
C LYS A 136 10.87 -34.44 -15.31
N ASP A 137 9.74 -33.88 -14.87
CA ASP A 137 9.41 -33.81 -13.44
C ASP A 137 9.51 -35.17 -12.74
N SER A 138 9.10 -36.27 -13.44
CA SER A 138 9.18 -37.61 -12.87
C SER A 138 10.61 -38.10 -12.53
N GLU A 139 11.64 -37.50 -13.12
CA GLU A 139 13.04 -37.81 -12.83
C GLU A 139 13.55 -37.09 -11.56
N PHE A 140 12.84 -36.06 -11.06
CA PHE A 140 13.27 -35.17 -9.98
C PHE A 140 12.34 -35.17 -8.75
N LEU A 141 11.63 -36.27 -8.49
CA LEU A 141 10.73 -36.41 -7.35
C LEU A 141 11.47 -36.19 -6.02
N ASN A 142 11.04 -35.24 -5.19
CA ASN A 142 11.68 -34.87 -3.91
C ASN A 142 13.16 -34.46 -4.03
N ASP A 143 13.59 -33.93 -5.17
CA ASP A 143 14.97 -33.51 -5.38
C ASP A 143 15.15 -32.03 -5.02
N ALA A 144 15.26 -31.74 -3.72
CA ALA A 144 15.45 -30.39 -3.21
C ALA A 144 16.77 -29.74 -3.71
N ALA A 145 17.80 -30.53 -4.01
CA ALA A 145 19.07 -30.00 -4.55
C ALA A 145 18.87 -29.37 -5.93
N ARG A 146 17.87 -29.83 -6.67
CA ARG A 146 17.47 -29.31 -7.98
C ARG A 146 16.16 -28.52 -7.92
N ALA A 147 15.85 -27.99 -6.72
CA ALA A 147 14.67 -27.14 -6.47
C ALA A 147 13.34 -27.79 -6.94
N SER A 148 13.21 -29.09 -6.75
CA SER A 148 12.08 -29.89 -7.24
C SER A 148 11.31 -30.50 -6.08
N ASN A 149 9.99 -30.31 -6.11
CA ASN A 149 9.10 -30.73 -5.03
C ASN A 149 8.76 -32.25 -5.10
N GLU A 150 7.81 -32.70 -4.28
CA GLU A 150 7.39 -34.10 -4.19
C GLU A 150 6.74 -34.66 -5.48
N ARG A 151 6.36 -33.77 -6.42
CA ARG A 151 5.91 -34.11 -7.76
C ARG A 151 7.01 -33.97 -8.83
N GLY A 152 8.22 -33.57 -8.39
CA GLY A 152 9.33 -33.30 -9.29
C GLY A 152 9.24 -31.97 -10.01
N ARG A 153 8.21 -31.19 -9.71
CA ARG A 153 7.98 -29.88 -10.27
C ARG A 153 9.03 -28.89 -9.77
N PHE A 154 9.63 -28.11 -10.66
CA PHE A 154 10.53 -27.06 -10.26
C PHE A 154 9.75 -25.95 -9.55
N ALA A 155 10.03 -25.73 -8.26
CA ALA A 155 9.32 -24.79 -7.41
C ALA A 155 10.22 -24.28 -6.27
N THR A 156 10.99 -23.26 -6.52
CA THR A 156 12.01 -22.74 -5.60
C THR A 156 11.61 -21.41 -4.98
N TYR A 157 11.95 -21.22 -3.71
CA TYR A 157 11.73 -19.99 -2.96
C TYR A 157 13.00 -19.60 -2.18
N TRP A 158 13.54 -18.44 -2.52
CA TRP A 158 14.62 -17.79 -1.78
C TRP A 158 14.03 -16.71 -0.89
N SER A 159 14.24 -16.80 0.43
CA SER A 159 13.66 -15.89 1.42
C SER A 159 14.65 -15.45 2.49
N ARG A 160 14.29 -14.38 3.23
CA ARG A 160 15.05 -13.88 4.40
C ARG A 160 14.25 -14.10 5.67
N SER A 161 14.83 -14.81 6.63
CA SER A 161 14.29 -14.97 7.98
C SER A 161 15.41 -14.81 8.99
N GLY A 162 15.19 -13.97 10.03
CA GLY A 162 16.18 -13.78 11.11
C GLY A 162 17.57 -13.31 10.65
N GLY A 163 17.67 -12.62 9.50
CA GLY A 163 18.95 -12.19 8.91
C GLY A 163 19.65 -13.28 8.09
N GLN A 164 19.08 -14.47 7.99
CA GLN A 164 19.61 -15.58 7.18
C GLN A 164 18.88 -15.63 5.83
N GLN A 165 19.60 -16.12 4.81
CA GLN A 165 19.05 -16.46 3.52
C GLN A 165 18.74 -17.95 3.49
N LEU A 166 17.52 -18.27 3.07
CA LEU A 166 17.02 -19.64 3.03
C LEU A 166 16.57 -19.96 1.61
N ASN A 167 16.86 -21.18 1.17
CA ASN A 167 16.28 -21.74 -0.05
C ASN A 167 15.37 -22.89 0.36
N THR A 168 14.11 -22.79 0.02
CA THR A 168 13.10 -23.81 0.26
C THR A 168 12.45 -24.24 -1.05
N VAL A 169 11.93 -25.44 -1.10
CA VAL A 169 11.14 -25.94 -2.21
C VAL A 169 9.67 -25.82 -1.82
N MET A 170 8.88 -25.15 -2.65
CA MET A 170 7.44 -25.02 -2.43
C MET A 170 6.76 -26.38 -2.72
N VAL A 171 6.01 -26.87 -1.74
CA VAL A 171 5.27 -28.13 -1.89
C VAL A 171 4.03 -27.94 -2.76
N GLU A 172 3.51 -29.01 -3.34
CA GLU A 172 2.33 -28.95 -4.21
C GLU A 172 1.09 -28.43 -3.47
N ASP A 173 1.00 -28.72 -2.15
CA ASP A 173 -0.10 -28.20 -1.32
C ASP A 173 -0.14 -26.67 -1.30
N ASP A 174 1.00 -25.98 -1.24
CA ASP A 174 1.06 -24.52 -1.28
C ASP A 174 0.56 -23.94 -2.60
N LEU A 175 0.81 -24.63 -3.71
CA LEU A 175 0.41 -24.22 -5.05
C LEU A 175 -1.09 -24.49 -5.34
N THR A 176 -1.72 -25.38 -4.57
CA THR A 176 -3.12 -25.83 -4.78
C THR A 176 -4.07 -25.42 -3.65
N LYS A 177 -3.56 -24.92 -2.52
CA LYS A 177 -4.33 -24.56 -1.33
C LYS A 177 -5.27 -23.39 -1.57
N THR A 178 -6.55 -23.60 -1.32
CA THR A 178 -7.62 -22.61 -1.55
C THR A 178 -8.27 -22.08 -0.28
N THR A 179 -7.72 -22.38 0.90
CA THR A 179 -8.19 -21.76 2.17
C THR A 179 -8.04 -20.25 2.09
N LEU A 180 -9.02 -19.50 2.60
CA LEU A 180 -8.97 -18.04 2.53
C LEU A 180 -7.87 -17.48 3.42
N ASN A 181 -7.16 -16.49 2.91
CA ASN A 181 -6.19 -15.70 3.63
C ASN A 181 -6.83 -14.45 4.29
N LEU A 182 -6.04 -13.54 4.87
CA LEU A 182 -6.52 -12.35 5.56
C LEU A 182 -7.32 -11.40 4.66
N SER A 183 -7.02 -11.34 3.36
CA SER A 183 -7.75 -10.52 2.39
C SER A 183 -9.04 -11.17 1.87
N GLY A 184 -9.37 -12.37 2.36
CA GLY A 184 -10.54 -13.12 1.90
C GLY A 184 -10.36 -13.79 0.53
N THR A 185 -9.14 -13.83 0.01
CA THR A 185 -8.80 -14.51 -1.25
C THR A 185 -8.18 -15.89 -0.96
N PRO A 186 -8.19 -16.84 -1.93
CA PRO A 186 -7.51 -18.12 -1.77
C PRO A 186 -6.03 -17.97 -1.42
N TYR A 187 -5.50 -18.85 -0.55
CA TYR A 187 -4.09 -18.81 -0.14
C TYR A 187 -3.14 -18.78 -1.33
N ASN A 188 -3.40 -19.61 -2.34
CA ASN A 188 -2.56 -19.73 -3.53
C ASN A 188 -2.81 -18.65 -4.61
N VAL A 189 -3.48 -17.55 -4.26
CA VAL A 189 -3.76 -16.45 -5.20
C VAL A 189 -2.48 -15.85 -5.80
N TRP A 190 -1.38 -15.87 -5.06
CA TRP A 190 -0.06 -15.42 -5.51
C TRP A 190 0.45 -16.19 -6.73
N TYR A 191 0.02 -17.44 -6.89
CA TYR A 191 0.34 -18.30 -8.02
C TYR A 191 -0.78 -18.33 -9.08
N THR A 192 -2.04 -18.40 -8.64
CA THR A 192 -3.18 -18.58 -9.55
C THR A 192 -3.59 -17.29 -10.26
N CYS A 193 -3.48 -16.11 -9.61
CA CYS A 193 -3.83 -14.86 -10.25
C CYS A 193 -3.06 -14.63 -11.56
N PRO A 194 -1.72 -14.61 -11.59
CA PRO A 194 -1.00 -14.39 -12.84
C PRO A 194 -1.13 -15.57 -13.83
N ARG A 195 -1.24 -16.80 -13.33
CA ARG A 195 -1.46 -17.97 -14.18
C ARG A 195 -2.75 -17.86 -15.00
N ASP A 196 -3.84 -17.47 -14.33
CA ASP A 196 -5.18 -17.50 -14.91
C ASP A 196 -5.50 -16.21 -15.67
N SER A 197 -5.08 -15.04 -15.14
CA SER A 197 -5.28 -13.74 -15.79
C SER A 197 -4.29 -13.48 -16.94
N ARG A 198 -3.13 -14.17 -16.95
CA ARG A 198 -2.01 -13.94 -17.88
C ARG A 198 -1.42 -12.53 -17.77
N ARG A 199 -1.55 -11.89 -16.62
CA ARG A 199 -1.08 -10.53 -16.32
C ARG A 199 -0.29 -10.54 -15.02
N THR A 200 0.50 -9.51 -14.81
CA THR A 200 1.12 -9.24 -13.51
C THR A 200 0.04 -8.96 -12.48
N CYS A 201 0.16 -9.57 -11.31
CA CYS A 201 -0.73 -9.38 -10.16
C CYS A 201 0.05 -8.72 -9.02
N LEU A 202 -0.51 -7.68 -8.44
CA LEU A 202 -0.14 -7.16 -7.13
C LEU A 202 -1.21 -7.64 -6.14
N LEU A 203 -0.77 -8.32 -5.08
CA LEU A 203 -1.68 -8.91 -4.12
C LEU A 203 -1.92 -8.01 -2.92
N ASP A 204 -3.11 -8.09 -2.36
CA ASP A 204 -3.39 -7.51 -1.05
C ASP A 204 -2.54 -8.15 0.05
N PRO A 205 -2.33 -7.46 1.18
CA PRO A 205 -1.62 -8.00 2.32
C PRO A 205 -2.14 -9.35 2.79
N TYR A 206 -1.23 -10.28 3.02
CA TYR A 206 -1.54 -11.58 3.59
C TYR A 206 -0.43 -12.04 4.54
N ALA A 207 -0.73 -13.04 5.35
CA ALA A 207 0.24 -13.65 6.26
C ALA A 207 0.73 -14.98 5.67
N ASP A 208 2.03 -15.17 5.69
CA ASP A 208 2.65 -16.44 5.37
C ASP A 208 3.75 -16.79 6.37
N THR A 209 4.24 -18.02 6.34
CA THR A 209 5.27 -18.52 7.23
C THR A 209 6.59 -18.67 6.48
N ILE A 210 7.66 -18.08 7.02
CA ILE A 210 8.98 -18.12 6.41
C ILE A 210 9.98 -18.72 7.40
N GLY A 211 10.89 -19.52 6.87
CA GLY A 211 11.97 -20.14 7.64
C GLY A 211 11.59 -21.46 8.29
N GLU A 212 12.60 -22.12 8.86
CA GLU A 212 12.44 -23.42 9.54
C GLU A 212 11.60 -23.28 10.83
N ASP A 213 11.67 -22.12 11.48
CA ASP A 213 10.90 -21.75 12.67
C ASP A 213 9.44 -21.37 12.37
N LYS A 214 9.05 -21.41 11.09
CA LYS A 214 7.72 -21.06 10.60
C LYS A 214 7.21 -19.74 11.16
N LYS A 215 8.08 -18.74 11.21
CA LYS A 215 7.72 -17.41 11.67
C LYS A 215 6.70 -16.78 10.71
N GLN A 216 5.57 -16.35 11.27
CA GLN A 216 4.57 -15.63 10.50
C GLN A 216 5.06 -14.23 10.13
N VAL A 217 4.95 -13.88 8.86
CA VAL A 217 5.33 -12.57 8.32
C VAL A 217 4.16 -12.04 7.50
N LEU A 218 3.85 -10.76 7.69
CA LEU A 218 2.90 -10.05 6.86
C LEU A 218 3.63 -9.51 5.62
N MET A 219 3.09 -9.80 4.45
CA MET A 219 3.70 -9.46 3.17
C MET A 219 2.66 -9.12 2.11
N THR A 220 3.12 -8.54 1.03
CA THR A 220 2.42 -8.44 -0.25
C THR A 220 3.32 -9.01 -1.33
N THR A 221 2.75 -9.48 -2.42
CA THR A 221 3.48 -10.14 -3.51
C THR A 221 3.18 -9.49 -4.84
N ILE A 222 4.20 -9.28 -5.65
CA ILE A 222 4.06 -9.03 -7.08
C ILE A 222 4.44 -10.31 -7.79
N SER A 223 3.55 -10.81 -8.64
CA SER A 223 3.79 -12.04 -9.40
C SER A 223 3.37 -11.88 -10.85
N GLN A 224 4.08 -12.57 -11.75
CA GLN A 224 3.79 -12.51 -13.19
C GLN A 224 3.92 -13.88 -13.84
N PRO A 225 3.18 -14.14 -14.93
CA PRO A 225 3.25 -15.39 -15.64
C PRO A 225 4.51 -15.46 -16.51
N LEU A 226 5.11 -16.64 -16.60
CA LEU A 226 6.07 -16.96 -17.64
C LEU A 226 5.32 -17.45 -18.87
N LEU A 227 5.36 -16.67 -19.96
CA LEU A 227 4.65 -16.96 -21.19
C LEU A 227 5.62 -17.44 -22.28
N VAL A 228 5.28 -18.56 -22.94
CA VAL A 228 5.92 -19.04 -24.15
C VAL A 228 4.82 -19.41 -25.15
N ASP A 229 4.86 -18.84 -26.32
CA ASP A 229 3.86 -19.00 -27.39
C ASP A 229 2.40 -18.78 -26.89
N GLY A 230 2.23 -17.78 -26.02
CA GLY A 230 0.93 -17.44 -25.43
C GLY A 230 0.42 -18.42 -24.36
N LYS A 231 1.19 -19.47 -24.01
CA LYS A 231 0.87 -20.41 -22.95
C LYS A 231 1.65 -20.06 -21.68
N VAL A 232 0.98 -20.08 -20.53
CA VAL A 232 1.63 -19.98 -19.24
C VAL A 232 2.37 -21.28 -18.95
N ILE A 233 3.69 -21.18 -18.74
CA ILE A 233 4.57 -22.30 -18.42
C ILE A 233 5.03 -22.29 -16.98
N GLY A 234 4.75 -21.22 -16.24
CA GLY A 234 5.12 -21.04 -14.84
C GLY A 234 4.75 -19.65 -14.37
N VAL A 235 5.04 -19.39 -13.11
CA VAL A 235 4.84 -18.11 -12.45
C VAL A 235 6.08 -17.77 -11.65
N ILE A 236 6.48 -16.49 -11.72
CA ILE A 236 7.57 -15.94 -10.91
C ILE A 236 7.04 -14.81 -10.05
N GLY A 237 7.56 -14.64 -8.84
CA GLY A 237 7.12 -13.57 -7.96
C GLY A 237 8.18 -13.08 -7.00
N VAL A 238 7.89 -11.92 -6.42
CA VAL A 238 8.68 -11.28 -5.38
C VAL A 238 7.79 -10.90 -4.22
N ASP A 239 8.24 -11.20 -3.01
CA ASP A 239 7.55 -10.86 -1.78
C ASP A 239 8.18 -9.63 -1.13
N ILE A 240 7.33 -8.74 -0.66
CA ILE A 240 7.67 -7.46 -0.01
C ILE A 240 7.11 -7.49 1.39
N ALA A 241 7.97 -7.41 2.40
CA ALA A 241 7.54 -7.34 3.79
C ALA A 241 6.80 -6.03 4.08
N LEU A 242 5.68 -6.10 4.77
CA LEU A 242 4.94 -4.90 5.18
C LEU A 242 5.73 -4.03 6.18
N ASP A 243 6.69 -4.59 6.89
CA ASP A 243 7.59 -3.83 7.78
C ASP A 243 8.30 -2.68 7.06
N SER A 244 8.61 -2.82 5.76
CA SER A 244 9.21 -1.75 4.96
C SER A 244 8.25 -0.59 4.70
N LEU A 245 6.98 -0.89 4.45
CA LEU A 245 5.92 0.11 4.29
C LEU A 245 5.58 0.76 5.64
N GLN A 246 5.57 -0.02 6.71
CA GLN A 246 5.37 0.45 8.09
C GLN A 246 6.44 1.46 8.50
N ALA A 247 7.71 1.18 8.20
CA ALA A 247 8.81 2.09 8.50
C ALA A 247 8.64 3.44 7.76
N ALA A 248 8.26 3.40 6.49
CA ALA A 248 8.01 4.60 5.68
C ALA A 248 6.81 5.42 6.20
N ALA A 249 5.71 4.76 6.57
CA ALA A 249 4.54 5.42 7.16
C ALA A 249 4.87 6.06 8.51
N GLY A 250 5.62 5.37 9.37
CA GLY A 250 6.07 5.88 10.67
C GLY A 250 7.01 7.07 10.55
N GLU A 251 7.90 7.08 9.57
CA GLU A 251 8.76 8.23 9.28
C GLU A 251 7.93 9.44 8.86
N SER A 252 7.01 9.26 7.91
CA SER A 252 6.16 10.36 7.44
C SER A 252 5.26 10.93 8.52
N GLN A 253 4.71 10.10 9.39
CA GLN A 253 3.88 10.55 10.50
C GLN A 253 4.62 11.45 11.46
N ARG A 254 5.91 11.18 11.75
CA ARG A 254 6.71 12.01 12.67
C ARG A 254 6.80 13.48 12.21
N PHE A 255 6.77 13.71 10.90
CA PHE A 255 6.80 15.07 10.33
C PHE A 255 5.41 15.68 10.11
N LEU A 256 4.34 14.91 10.29
CA LEU A 256 2.97 15.39 10.10
C LEU A 256 2.45 15.99 11.41
N PHE A 257 2.34 17.32 11.45
CA PHE A 257 1.90 18.10 12.62
C PHE A 257 2.65 17.73 13.92
N ASN A 258 3.98 17.60 13.85
CA ASN A 258 4.83 17.17 14.96
C ASN A 258 4.42 15.81 15.56
N GLY A 259 3.95 14.87 14.71
CA GLY A 259 3.54 13.54 15.12
C GLY A 259 2.06 13.41 15.53
N ALA A 260 1.30 14.52 15.55
CA ALA A 260 -0.13 14.49 15.87
C ALA A 260 -1.02 14.03 14.71
N GLY A 261 -0.50 14.02 13.48
CA GLY A 261 -1.21 13.48 12.32
C GLY A 261 -1.19 11.95 12.29
N HIS A 262 -2.05 11.35 11.49
CA HIS A 262 -2.08 9.90 11.25
C HIS A 262 -1.75 9.60 9.78
N MET A 263 -0.85 8.64 9.57
CA MET A 263 -0.48 8.14 8.24
C MET A 263 -0.81 6.65 8.17
N MET A 264 -1.59 6.26 7.17
CA MET A 264 -1.95 4.87 6.90
C MET A 264 -1.78 4.55 5.42
N ILE A 265 -1.43 3.30 5.11
CA ILE A 265 -1.48 2.73 3.77
C ILE A 265 -2.55 1.64 3.81
N VAL A 266 -3.56 1.78 2.97
CA VAL A 266 -4.73 0.89 2.92
C VAL A 266 -4.70 0.15 1.58
N ALA A 267 -4.84 -1.16 1.62
CA ALA A 267 -4.96 -2.00 0.42
C ALA A 267 -6.39 -1.95 -0.14
N GLY A 268 -6.58 -2.41 -1.38
CA GLY A 268 -7.88 -2.43 -2.05
C GLY A 268 -8.96 -3.23 -1.29
N SER A 269 -8.58 -4.29 -0.58
CA SER A 269 -9.46 -5.06 0.32
C SER A 269 -9.86 -4.33 1.61
N GLY A 270 -9.29 -3.17 1.90
CA GLY A 270 -9.45 -2.45 3.16
C GLY A 270 -8.52 -2.92 4.27
N LEU A 271 -7.58 -3.81 3.98
CA LEU A 271 -6.53 -4.20 4.94
C LEU A 271 -5.50 -3.08 5.09
N LEU A 272 -5.07 -2.86 6.32
CA LEU A 272 -4.03 -1.89 6.66
C LEU A 272 -2.65 -2.49 6.33
N ALA A 273 -2.00 -1.96 5.30
CA ALA A 273 -0.64 -2.35 4.92
C ALA A 273 0.42 -1.63 5.77
N ALA A 274 0.12 -0.44 6.26
CA ALA A 274 0.94 0.28 7.23
C ALA A 274 0.11 1.26 8.06
N VAL A 275 0.52 1.48 9.33
CA VAL A 275 -0.10 2.45 10.25
C VAL A 275 1.01 3.14 11.04
N GLY A 276 1.28 4.40 10.71
CA GLY A 276 2.43 5.13 11.27
C GLY A 276 2.44 5.24 12.79
N ALA A 277 1.25 5.32 13.44
CA ALA A 277 1.11 5.44 14.88
C ALA A 277 1.19 4.10 15.62
N ASP A 278 0.71 3.01 15.01
CA ASP A 278 0.53 1.73 15.70
C ASP A 278 0.68 0.55 14.74
N ALA A 279 1.87 -0.03 14.71
CA ALA A 279 2.17 -1.20 13.89
C ALA A 279 1.31 -2.44 14.22
N SER A 280 0.69 -2.50 15.41
CA SER A 280 -0.18 -3.62 15.78
C SER A 280 -1.49 -3.69 15.01
N GLN A 281 -1.82 -2.64 14.26
CA GLN A 281 -2.99 -2.56 13.40
C GLN A 281 -2.73 -3.09 11.97
N VAL A 282 -1.47 -3.29 11.60
CA VAL A 282 -1.11 -3.83 10.28
C VAL A 282 -1.72 -5.21 10.08
N GLY A 283 -2.32 -5.44 8.94
CA GLY A 283 -3.05 -6.67 8.60
C GLY A 283 -4.49 -6.72 9.10
N LYS A 284 -4.97 -5.73 9.87
CA LYS A 284 -6.38 -5.63 10.26
C LYS A 284 -7.19 -4.84 9.22
N ASN A 285 -8.51 -5.04 9.20
CA ASN A 285 -9.38 -4.25 8.35
C ASN A 285 -9.57 -2.84 8.94
N ILE A 286 -9.54 -1.83 8.08
CA ILE A 286 -9.72 -0.42 8.49
C ILE A 286 -11.04 -0.19 9.24
N ASN A 287 -12.10 -0.95 8.91
CA ASN A 287 -13.38 -0.87 9.61
C ASN A 287 -13.29 -1.34 11.07
N GLU A 288 -12.41 -2.29 11.37
CA GLU A 288 -12.17 -2.76 12.74
C GLU A 288 -11.40 -1.73 13.56
N THR A 289 -10.52 -0.97 12.88
CA THR A 289 -9.66 0.03 13.51
C THR A 289 -10.37 1.37 13.70
N LEU A 290 -11.11 1.85 12.70
CA LEU A 290 -11.74 3.18 12.66
C LEU A 290 -13.27 3.15 12.70
N GLY A 291 -13.91 1.98 12.72
CA GLY A 291 -15.37 1.86 12.78
C GLY A 291 -16.07 2.55 11.59
N ALA A 292 -16.99 3.48 11.89
CA ALA A 292 -17.74 4.19 10.86
C ALA A 292 -16.86 5.02 9.92
N GLN A 293 -15.81 5.66 10.43
CA GLN A 293 -14.87 6.44 9.60
C GLN A 293 -14.11 5.55 8.60
N GLY A 294 -13.80 4.31 8.97
CA GLY A 294 -13.19 3.34 8.06
C GLY A 294 -14.06 3.02 6.85
N LYS A 295 -15.38 2.92 7.05
CA LYS A 295 -16.34 2.71 5.96
C LYS A 295 -16.39 3.89 4.99
N ASP A 296 -16.35 5.11 5.50
CA ASP A 296 -16.34 6.32 4.70
C ASP A 296 -15.07 6.41 3.84
N ILE A 297 -13.91 6.06 4.41
CA ILE A 297 -12.63 6.01 3.69
C ILE A 297 -12.67 4.96 2.59
N LEU A 298 -13.15 3.75 2.87
CA LEU A 298 -13.30 2.70 1.85
C LEU A 298 -14.24 3.11 0.73
N CYS A 299 -15.37 3.76 1.05
CA CYS A 299 -16.28 4.27 0.04
C CYS A 299 -15.60 5.27 -0.91
N LEU A 300 -14.77 6.17 -0.38
CA LEU A 300 -14.00 7.12 -1.17
C LEU A 300 -12.95 6.42 -2.07
N LEU A 301 -12.26 5.39 -1.57
CA LEU A 301 -11.31 4.61 -2.37
C LEU A 301 -12.00 3.93 -3.56
N TYR A 302 -13.13 3.26 -3.35
CA TYR A 302 -13.87 2.59 -4.43
C TYR A 302 -14.46 3.56 -5.45
N THR A 303 -14.83 4.78 -5.04
CA THR A 303 -15.37 5.79 -5.97
C THR A 303 -14.29 6.48 -6.78
N SER A 304 -13.07 6.62 -6.28
CA SER A 304 -11.95 7.18 -7.04
C SER A 304 -11.41 6.18 -8.08
N ASP A 305 -11.30 4.90 -7.75
CA ASP A 305 -10.87 3.87 -8.72
C ASP A 305 -11.87 3.73 -9.88
N ALA A 306 -13.17 3.90 -9.63
CA ALA A 306 -14.18 3.87 -10.70
C ALA A 306 -14.08 5.08 -11.65
N ALA A 307 -13.60 6.24 -11.17
CA ALA A 307 -13.39 7.41 -12.00
C ALA A 307 -12.14 7.29 -12.89
N ASP A 308 -11.08 6.65 -12.39
CA ASP A 308 -9.83 6.43 -13.14
C ASP A 308 -9.99 5.35 -14.23
N GLU A 309 -10.92 4.40 -14.08
CA GLU A 309 -11.25 3.41 -15.12
C GLU A 309 -12.04 4.02 -16.29
N GLU A 310 -12.88 5.04 -16.06
CA GLU A 310 -13.63 5.73 -17.13
C GLU A 310 -12.71 6.60 -18.02
N ASP A 311 -11.66 7.19 -17.45
CA ASP A 311 -10.69 8.03 -18.21
C ASP A 311 -9.67 7.19 -19.02
N SER A 312 -9.62 5.88 -18.87
CA SER A 312 -8.69 4.98 -19.57
C SER A 312 -9.25 4.37 -20.86
N VAL A 313 -10.44 4.77 -21.33
CA VAL A 313 -11.16 4.20 -22.50
C VAL A 313 -11.22 5.14 -23.70
N ASP A 314 -10.30 6.11 -23.84
CA ASP A 314 -10.11 6.92 -25.05
C ASP A 314 -8.79 6.64 -25.77
#